data_e979f3781e9a59a942975f7636603d1d
#
_entry.id   e979f3781e9a59a942975f7636603d1d
#
_cell.length_a   1.000
_cell.length_b   1.000
_cell.length_c   1.000
_cell.angle_alpha   90.00
_cell.angle_beta   90.00
_cell.angle_gamma   90.00
#
_symmetry.space_group_name_H-M   'P 1'
#
loop_
_entity.id
_entity.type
_entity.pdbx_description
1 polymer ?
#
loop_
_entity_poly.entity_id
_entity_poly.type
_entity_poly.pdbx_seq_one_letter_code
_entity_poly.pdbx_strand_id
1 'polypeptide(L)'
;MNYALIIAGGSGNRMGQDIPKQFMHVDNCPIIIHTMMAFQKHPDIQGIAVVCLAGWETVLQSYANQFCITKLKWIFPGGSNGQESIHNGIYGLKKAGCGDDDLVLVHDAVRPLFSQDIISSNIAICQKYGYAITGIKCREAILESEDGFTTNTSIPRDKLIRTQTPQTFRLGNLIAAHEEAREKGITNSVASCTLMAELGGRQMHIVPGSEKNIKVTTVEDLEILKALMKVQPESWLK
;
A
#
# COMPACT_ATOMS: atom_id res chain seq x y z
N MET A 1 8.29 12.71 11.87
CA MET A 1 8.08 13.01 10.44
C MET A 1 7.13 11.96 9.83
N ASN A 2 6.62 12.19 8.58
CA ASN A 2 5.72 11.22 7.92
C ASN A 2 6.32 10.81 6.57
N TYR A 3 6.47 9.52 6.35
CA TYR A 3 7.06 8.95 5.15
C TYR A 3 6.08 8.00 4.45
N ALA A 4 5.95 8.11 3.14
CA ALA A 4 5.26 7.10 2.35
C ALA A 4 6.25 5.97 2.01
N LEU A 5 5.85 4.73 2.28
CA LEU A 5 6.57 3.52 1.88
C LEU A 5 5.74 2.78 0.83
N ILE A 6 6.12 2.94 -0.43
CA ILE A 6 5.39 2.39 -1.57
C ILE A 6 5.95 1.02 -1.92
N ILE A 7 5.10 0.00 -1.91
CA ILE A 7 5.48 -1.39 -2.17
C ILE A 7 5.28 -1.70 -3.66
N ALA A 8 6.40 -1.85 -4.36
CA ALA A 8 6.49 -2.07 -5.81
C ALA A 8 7.39 -3.28 -6.17
N GLY A 9 7.67 -4.19 -5.21
CA GLY A 9 8.57 -5.33 -5.39
C GLY A 9 7.98 -6.52 -6.15
N GLY A 10 6.67 -6.54 -6.44
CA GLY A 10 6.02 -7.66 -7.10
C GLY A 10 6.26 -7.70 -8.62
N SER A 11 6.50 -8.89 -9.18
CA SER A 11 6.70 -9.11 -10.62
C SER A 11 5.43 -8.95 -11.48
N GLY A 12 4.23 -9.07 -10.87
CA GLY A 12 2.96 -8.87 -11.58
C GLY A 12 2.56 -9.97 -12.56
N ASN A 13 3.06 -11.20 -12.40
CA ASN A 13 2.90 -12.34 -13.32
C ASN A 13 1.46 -12.64 -13.77
N ARG A 14 0.45 -12.24 -12.97
CA ARG A 14 -0.98 -12.43 -13.29
C ARG A 14 -1.47 -11.61 -14.49
N MET A 15 -0.71 -10.61 -14.93
CA MET A 15 -1.08 -9.76 -16.07
C MET A 15 -0.59 -10.31 -17.42
N GLY A 16 0.26 -11.37 -17.44
CA GLY A 16 0.80 -11.96 -18.67
C GLY A 16 1.59 -10.98 -19.56
N GLN A 17 2.15 -9.94 -18.99
CA GLN A 17 2.89 -8.88 -19.68
C GLN A 17 4.36 -8.91 -19.29
N ASP A 18 5.26 -8.54 -20.20
CA ASP A 18 6.70 -8.41 -19.96
C ASP A 18 7.04 -7.22 -19.04
N ILE A 19 6.15 -6.22 -18.97
CA ILE A 19 6.32 -5.04 -18.12
C ILE A 19 5.59 -5.27 -16.80
N PRO A 20 6.26 -5.12 -15.62
CA PRO A 20 5.60 -5.22 -14.33
C PRO A 20 4.46 -4.21 -14.21
N LYS A 21 3.31 -4.64 -13.69
CA LYS A 21 2.06 -3.88 -13.67
C LYS A 21 2.17 -2.45 -13.10
N GLN A 22 3.04 -2.24 -12.12
CA GLN A 22 3.26 -0.91 -11.52
C GLN A 22 3.91 0.08 -12.50
N PHE A 23 4.59 -0.42 -13.54
CA PHE A 23 5.21 0.37 -14.61
C PHE A 23 4.37 0.46 -15.88
N MET A 24 3.22 -0.22 -15.93
CA MET A 24 2.27 -0.06 -17.04
C MET A 24 1.69 1.36 -17.04
N HIS A 25 1.45 1.88 -18.25
CA HIS A 25 1.01 3.26 -18.44
C HIS A 25 -0.52 3.38 -18.48
N VAL A 26 -1.01 4.41 -17.81
CA VAL A 26 -2.35 4.95 -17.97
C VAL A 26 -2.21 6.43 -18.28
N ASP A 27 -2.79 6.91 -19.38
CA ASP A 27 -2.66 8.30 -19.87
C ASP A 27 -1.20 8.78 -19.95
N ASN A 28 -0.33 7.96 -20.58
CA ASN A 28 1.11 8.21 -20.76
C ASN A 28 1.94 8.33 -19.47
N CYS A 29 1.40 7.91 -18.32
CA CYS A 29 2.07 7.96 -17.04
C CYS A 29 2.04 6.58 -16.37
N PRO A 30 3.16 6.05 -15.84
CA PRO A 30 3.17 4.78 -15.11
C PRO A 30 2.25 4.81 -13.89
N ILE A 31 1.59 3.69 -13.59
CA ILE A 31 0.67 3.57 -12.44
C ILE A 31 1.35 3.98 -11.15
N ILE A 32 2.59 3.54 -10.92
CA ILE A 32 3.36 3.90 -9.72
C ILE A 32 3.56 5.42 -9.59
N ILE A 33 3.74 6.12 -10.70
CA ILE A 33 3.92 7.59 -10.68
C ILE A 33 2.61 8.28 -10.29
N HIS A 34 1.46 7.82 -10.76
CA HIS A 34 0.15 8.32 -10.28
C HIS A 34 0.03 8.15 -8.77
N THR A 35 0.43 6.99 -8.23
CA THR A 35 0.45 6.73 -6.79
C THR A 35 1.41 7.67 -6.05
N MET A 36 2.63 7.84 -6.57
CA MET A 36 3.64 8.73 -5.96
C MET A 36 3.20 10.19 -5.98
N MET A 37 2.52 10.66 -7.03
CA MET A 37 2.02 12.02 -7.14
C MET A 37 1.06 12.40 -6.02
N ALA A 38 0.22 11.47 -5.53
CA ALA A 38 -0.66 11.74 -4.40
C ALA A 38 0.13 12.07 -3.14
N PHE A 39 1.19 11.33 -2.84
CA PHE A 39 2.09 11.61 -1.71
C PHE A 39 3.00 12.82 -1.95
N GLN A 40 3.45 13.05 -3.20
CA GLN A 40 4.23 14.21 -3.59
C GLN A 40 3.48 15.52 -3.30
N LYS A 41 2.18 15.56 -3.58
CA LYS A 41 1.32 16.73 -3.38
C LYS A 41 0.94 16.99 -1.91
N HIS A 42 0.99 15.96 -1.05
CA HIS A 42 0.53 16.10 0.34
C HIS A 42 1.56 16.86 1.20
N PRO A 43 1.16 17.97 1.88
CA PRO A 43 2.10 18.82 2.63
C PRO A 43 2.77 18.08 3.80
N ASP A 44 2.06 17.19 4.47
CA ASP A 44 2.55 16.49 5.67
C ASP A 44 3.41 15.26 5.33
N ILE A 45 3.69 14.96 4.07
CA ILE A 45 4.62 13.90 3.66
C ILE A 45 5.99 14.51 3.39
N GLN A 46 7.00 14.13 4.17
CA GLN A 46 8.36 14.65 4.09
C GLN A 46 9.28 13.84 3.15
N GLY A 47 8.88 12.63 2.79
CA GLY A 47 9.65 11.80 1.87
C GLY A 47 8.88 10.56 1.42
N ILE A 48 9.29 10.05 0.27
CA ILE A 48 8.78 8.82 -0.33
C ILE A 48 9.94 7.83 -0.40
N ALA A 49 9.71 6.63 0.09
CA ALA A 49 10.53 5.47 -0.13
C ALA A 49 9.78 4.49 -1.03
N VAL A 50 10.47 3.85 -1.96
CA VAL A 50 9.88 2.80 -2.81
C VAL A 50 10.66 1.52 -2.61
N VAL A 51 9.95 0.43 -2.31
CA VAL A 51 10.51 -0.93 -2.36
C VAL A 51 10.30 -1.44 -3.78
N CYS A 52 11.36 -1.46 -4.58
CA CYS A 52 11.30 -1.67 -6.02
C CYS A 52 11.63 -3.11 -6.40
N LEU A 53 11.02 -3.59 -7.48
CA LEU A 53 11.41 -4.84 -8.13
C LEU A 53 12.83 -4.72 -8.65
N ALA A 54 13.66 -5.75 -8.40
CA ALA A 54 15.05 -5.80 -8.84
C ALA A 54 15.18 -5.58 -10.35
N GLY A 55 16.12 -4.73 -10.76
CA GLY A 55 16.36 -4.35 -12.15
C GLY A 55 15.49 -3.21 -12.69
N TRP A 56 14.53 -2.69 -11.90
CA TRP A 56 13.65 -1.58 -12.28
C TRP A 56 13.95 -0.27 -11.55
N GLU A 57 14.98 -0.23 -10.72
CA GLU A 57 15.34 0.94 -9.89
C GLU A 57 15.70 2.15 -10.75
N THR A 58 16.52 1.94 -11.79
CA THR A 58 16.93 3.00 -12.73
C THR A 58 15.74 3.53 -13.53
N VAL A 59 14.84 2.64 -13.96
CA VAL A 59 13.61 3.01 -14.67
C VAL A 59 12.71 3.84 -13.76
N LEU A 60 12.52 3.41 -12.50
CA LEU A 60 11.76 4.15 -11.49
C LEU A 60 12.34 5.55 -11.28
N GLN A 61 13.67 5.65 -11.09
CA GLN A 61 14.33 6.94 -10.89
C GLN A 61 14.17 7.86 -12.10
N SER A 62 14.25 7.31 -13.32
CA SER A 62 14.07 8.08 -14.56
C SER A 62 12.64 8.64 -14.65
N TYR A 63 11.63 7.83 -14.36
CA TYR A 63 10.24 8.30 -14.30
C TYR A 63 10.01 9.31 -13.18
N ALA A 64 10.57 9.10 -12.00
CA ALA A 64 10.47 10.06 -10.90
C ALA A 64 11.03 11.42 -11.28
N ASN A 65 12.17 11.46 -11.98
CA ASN A 65 12.75 12.69 -12.50
C ASN A 65 11.86 13.34 -13.57
N GLN A 66 11.39 12.55 -14.55
CA GLN A 66 10.52 13.01 -15.63
C GLN A 66 9.23 13.66 -15.11
N PHE A 67 8.63 13.08 -14.07
CA PHE A 67 7.37 13.55 -13.47
C PHE A 67 7.56 14.42 -12.22
N CYS A 68 8.79 14.91 -11.96
CA CYS A 68 9.12 15.81 -10.87
C CYS A 68 8.72 15.30 -9.48
N ILE A 69 8.93 14.01 -9.22
CA ILE A 69 8.71 13.42 -7.89
C ILE A 69 9.89 13.73 -6.98
N THR A 70 9.96 14.94 -6.49
CA THR A 70 11.09 15.47 -5.70
C THR A 70 11.17 14.91 -4.28
N LYS A 71 10.07 14.35 -3.76
CA LYS A 71 10.04 13.69 -2.44
C LYS A 71 10.55 12.25 -2.47
N LEU A 72 10.85 11.64 -3.63
CA LEU A 72 11.50 10.34 -3.68
C LEU A 72 12.92 10.46 -3.11
N LYS A 73 13.15 9.87 -1.93
CA LYS A 73 14.42 9.91 -1.22
C LYS A 73 15.18 8.59 -1.25
N TRP A 74 14.45 7.48 -1.28
CA TRP A 74 15.04 6.15 -1.16
C TRP A 74 14.34 5.14 -2.07
N ILE A 75 15.16 4.27 -2.65
CA ILE A 75 14.72 3.08 -3.36
C ILE A 75 15.37 1.89 -2.66
N PHE A 76 14.55 0.97 -2.16
CA PHE A 76 15.00 -0.24 -1.46
C PHE A 76 14.69 -1.47 -2.29
N PRO A 77 15.45 -2.56 -2.14
CA PRO A 77 15.19 -3.79 -2.89
C PRO A 77 13.89 -4.48 -2.44
N GLY A 78 13.16 -5.05 -3.38
CA GLY A 78 12.03 -5.94 -3.12
C GLY A 78 12.47 -7.22 -2.39
N GLY A 79 11.52 -7.85 -1.71
CA GLY A 79 11.68 -9.18 -1.12
C GLY A 79 11.02 -10.27 -1.97
N SER A 80 11.12 -11.51 -1.54
CA SER A 80 10.48 -12.68 -2.18
C SER A 80 8.95 -12.66 -2.08
N ASN A 81 8.42 -11.93 -1.09
CA ASN A 81 6.99 -11.74 -0.86
C ASN A 81 6.67 -10.34 -0.32
N GLY A 82 5.39 -10.07 -0.06
CA GLY A 82 4.93 -8.76 0.41
C GLY A 82 5.47 -8.40 1.80
N GLN A 83 5.48 -9.34 2.73
CA GLN A 83 5.98 -9.13 4.10
C GLN A 83 7.47 -8.81 4.09
N GLU A 84 8.28 -9.54 3.33
CA GLU A 84 9.72 -9.29 3.19
C GLU A 84 9.99 -7.96 2.49
N SER A 85 9.20 -7.59 1.48
CA SER A 85 9.30 -6.27 0.84
C SER A 85 9.06 -5.14 1.84
N ILE A 86 8.03 -5.25 2.70
CA ILE A 86 7.77 -4.27 3.76
C ILE A 86 8.92 -4.24 4.75
N HIS A 87 9.42 -5.42 5.19
CA HIS A 87 10.59 -5.55 6.05
C HIS A 87 11.79 -4.77 5.48
N ASN A 88 12.16 -5.01 4.22
CA ASN A 88 13.28 -4.32 3.57
C ASN A 88 13.09 -2.80 3.57
N GLY A 89 11.86 -2.33 3.33
CA GLY A 89 11.52 -0.92 3.35
C GLY A 89 11.67 -0.28 4.74
N ILE A 90 11.12 -0.88 5.78
CA ILE A 90 11.15 -0.30 7.14
C ILE A 90 12.56 -0.33 7.75
N TYR A 91 13.33 -1.40 7.53
CA TYR A 91 14.72 -1.45 7.97
C TYR A 91 15.61 -0.52 7.14
N GLY A 92 15.29 -0.33 5.85
CA GLY A 92 15.92 0.67 5.00
C GLY A 92 15.69 2.09 5.54
N LEU A 93 14.46 2.44 5.91
CA LEU A 93 14.12 3.73 6.54
C LEU A 93 14.86 3.90 7.88
N LYS A 94 14.89 2.86 8.73
CA LYS A 94 15.61 2.90 9.99
C LYS A 94 17.09 3.15 9.79
N LYS A 95 17.72 2.45 8.85
CA LYS A 95 19.14 2.62 8.47
C LYS A 95 19.41 4.01 7.89
N ALA A 96 18.44 4.62 7.22
CA ALA A 96 18.51 5.97 6.68
C ALA A 96 18.34 7.07 7.75
N GLY A 97 18.17 6.72 9.02
CA GLY A 97 18.10 7.64 10.16
C GLY A 97 16.67 8.08 10.52
N CYS A 98 15.63 7.42 10.01
CA CYS A 98 14.26 7.68 10.44
C CYS A 98 14.06 7.19 11.89
N GLY A 99 13.37 8.00 12.70
CA GLY A 99 13.11 7.73 14.12
C GLY A 99 11.98 6.72 14.33
N ASP A 100 11.96 6.08 15.52
CA ASP A 100 10.93 5.09 15.88
C ASP A 100 9.51 5.70 15.94
N ASP A 101 9.41 6.98 16.27
CA ASP A 101 8.16 7.74 16.34
C ASP A 101 7.73 8.32 14.99
N ASP A 102 8.56 8.25 13.96
CA ASP A 102 8.18 8.67 12.62
C ASP A 102 7.06 7.78 12.07
N LEU A 103 6.11 8.39 11.37
CA LEU A 103 5.01 7.65 10.77
C LEU A 103 5.40 7.11 9.41
N VAL A 104 5.08 5.86 9.16
CA VAL A 104 5.26 5.17 7.88
C VAL A 104 3.90 4.78 7.33
N LEU A 105 3.56 5.36 6.18
CA LEU A 105 2.36 5.05 5.42
C LEU A 105 2.71 3.99 4.37
N VAL A 106 2.46 2.73 4.70
CA VAL A 106 2.68 1.59 3.78
C VAL A 106 1.57 1.59 2.73
N HIS A 107 1.96 1.64 1.45
CA HIS A 107 0.99 1.77 0.36
C HIS A 107 1.34 0.90 -0.84
N ASP A 108 0.32 0.29 -1.46
CA ASP A 108 0.48 -0.47 -2.71
C ASP A 108 0.81 0.46 -3.89
N ALA A 109 1.87 0.21 -4.63
CA ALA A 109 2.25 0.98 -5.83
C ALA A 109 1.15 1.04 -6.91
N VAL A 110 0.23 0.09 -6.88
CA VAL A 110 -0.85 -0.09 -7.86
C VAL A 110 -2.23 0.32 -7.33
N ARG A 111 -2.28 1.26 -6.38
CA ARG A 111 -3.51 1.93 -5.93
C ARG A 111 -3.40 3.45 -6.16
N PRO A 112 -3.52 3.91 -7.41
CA PRO A 112 -3.28 5.32 -7.72
C PRO A 112 -4.42 6.25 -7.31
N LEU A 113 -5.60 5.70 -6.93
CA LEU A 113 -6.83 6.44 -6.79
C LEU A 113 -7.29 6.59 -5.33
N PHE A 114 -6.59 7.41 -4.55
CA PHE A 114 -6.95 7.76 -3.17
C PHE A 114 -6.79 9.26 -2.95
N SER A 115 -7.63 9.83 -2.08
CA SER A 115 -7.66 11.28 -1.85
C SER A 115 -6.61 11.72 -0.83
N GLN A 116 -6.31 13.02 -0.83
CA GLN A 116 -5.48 13.67 0.18
C GLN A 116 -6.06 13.50 1.59
N ASP A 117 -7.39 13.50 1.71
CA ASP A 117 -8.09 13.29 2.98
C ASP A 117 -7.81 11.92 3.60
N ILE A 118 -7.64 10.88 2.77
CA ILE A 118 -7.26 9.54 3.24
C ILE A 118 -5.85 9.60 3.86
N ILE A 119 -4.90 10.33 3.26
CA ILE A 119 -3.55 10.50 3.81
C ILE A 119 -3.63 11.25 5.14
N SER A 120 -4.29 12.42 5.17
CA SER A 120 -4.47 13.25 6.37
C SER A 120 -5.11 12.47 7.51
N SER A 121 -6.18 11.73 7.22
CA SER A 121 -6.90 10.92 8.22
C SER A 121 -6.03 9.78 8.77
N ASN A 122 -5.25 9.11 7.92
CA ASN A 122 -4.31 8.08 8.35
C ASN A 122 -3.24 8.65 9.29
N ILE A 123 -2.68 9.82 8.97
CA ILE A 123 -1.70 10.49 9.81
C ILE A 123 -2.33 10.85 11.17
N ALA A 124 -3.47 11.52 11.18
CA ALA A 124 -4.14 11.97 12.40
C ALA A 124 -4.53 10.79 13.33
N ILE A 125 -5.11 9.74 12.75
CA ILE A 125 -5.53 8.56 13.51
C ILE A 125 -4.31 7.80 14.05
N CYS A 126 -3.25 7.64 13.25
CA CYS A 126 -2.03 6.98 13.70
C CYS A 126 -1.30 7.77 14.79
N GLN A 127 -1.24 9.10 14.69
CA GLN A 127 -0.70 9.95 15.76
C GLN A 127 -1.43 9.74 17.08
N LYS A 128 -2.76 9.64 17.04
CA LYS A 128 -3.60 9.51 18.24
C LYS A 128 -3.61 8.11 18.84
N TYR A 129 -3.62 7.07 17.99
CA TYR A 129 -3.89 5.70 18.43
C TYR A 129 -2.76 4.71 18.11
N GLY A 130 -1.73 5.11 17.36
CA GLY A 130 -0.58 4.29 17.01
C GLY A 130 -0.74 3.44 15.75
N TYR A 131 -1.98 3.12 15.33
CA TYR A 131 -2.29 2.25 14.18
C TYR A 131 -3.49 2.79 13.41
N ALA A 132 -3.33 3.03 12.11
CA ALA A 132 -4.41 3.47 11.23
C ALA A 132 -4.46 2.62 9.97
N ILE A 133 -5.61 2.04 9.68
CA ILE A 133 -5.82 1.12 8.56
C ILE A 133 -6.94 1.65 7.67
N THR A 134 -6.64 1.99 6.44
CA THR A 134 -7.68 2.35 5.47
C THR A 134 -8.55 1.13 5.17
N GLY A 135 -9.86 1.29 5.23
CA GLY A 135 -10.79 0.19 4.97
C GLY A 135 -12.19 0.66 4.62
N ILE A 136 -12.92 -0.20 3.96
CA ILE A 136 -14.33 0.00 3.59
C ILE A 136 -15.16 -1.18 4.09
N LYS A 137 -16.42 -0.93 4.43
CA LYS A 137 -17.35 -1.98 4.81
C LYS A 137 -17.57 -2.93 3.63
N CYS A 138 -17.60 -4.24 3.91
CA CYS A 138 -18.00 -5.22 2.92
C CYS A 138 -19.50 -5.07 2.64
N ARG A 139 -19.88 -4.93 1.36
CA ARG A 139 -21.27 -4.81 0.92
C ARG A 139 -21.79 -6.05 0.22
N GLU A 140 -20.88 -6.85 -0.32
CA GLU A 140 -21.19 -8.11 -0.99
C GLU A 140 -21.53 -9.22 0.03
N ALA A 141 -22.29 -10.21 -0.42
CA ALA A 141 -22.42 -11.47 0.30
C ALA A 141 -21.11 -12.26 0.20
N ILE A 142 -20.63 -12.78 1.33
CA ILE A 142 -19.39 -13.55 1.42
C ILE A 142 -19.73 -14.98 1.85
N LEU A 143 -19.22 -15.92 1.09
CA LEU A 143 -19.26 -17.34 1.40
C LEU A 143 -17.85 -17.85 1.65
N GLU A 144 -17.71 -18.75 2.61
CA GLU A 144 -16.46 -19.49 2.84
C GLU A 144 -16.49 -20.80 2.04
N SER A 145 -15.42 -21.12 1.35
CA SER A 145 -15.25 -22.34 0.58
C SER A 145 -13.84 -22.87 0.76
N GLU A 146 -13.71 -24.14 1.13
CA GLU A 146 -12.40 -24.79 1.28
C GLU A 146 -11.81 -25.23 -0.07
N ASP A 147 -12.67 -25.65 -1.01
CA ASP A 147 -12.28 -26.18 -2.33
C ASP A 147 -12.41 -25.17 -3.47
N GLY A 148 -13.01 -24.00 -3.21
CA GLY A 148 -13.29 -22.95 -4.20
C GLY A 148 -14.46 -23.28 -5.15
N PHE A 149 -15.14 -24.41 -4.99
CA PHE A 149 -16.24 -24.87 -5.87
C PHE A 149 -17.54 -25.07 -5.13
N THR A 150 -17.50 -25.51 -3.87
CA THR A 150 -18.68 -25.80 -3.06
C THR A 150 -18.67 -24.98 -1.77
N THR A 151 -19.85 -24.67 -1.26
CA THR A 151 -19.98 -23.98 0.03
C THR A 151 -21.35 -24.19 0.64
N ASN A 152 -21.39 -24.20 1.98
CA ASN A 152 -22.61 -24.15 2.81
C ASN A 152 -22.46 -23.14 3.96
N THR A 153 -21.38 -22.32 3.97
CA THR A 153 -21.04 -21.42 5.07
C THR A 153 -21.08 -19.97 4.59
N SER A 154 -21.91 -19.15 5.24
CA SER A 154 -21.98 -17.69 5.00
C SER A 154 -21.23 -16.94 6.07
N ILE A 155 -20.42 -15.96 5.66
CA ILE A 155 -19.73 -15.06 6.58
C ILE A 155 -20.56 -13.78 6.76
N PRO A 156 -20.96 -13.41 8.01
CA PRO A 156 -21.72 -12.19 8.27
C PRO A 156 -20.92 -10.94 7.86
N ARG A 157 -21.34 -10.26 6.78
CA ARG A 157 -20.63 -9.13 6.20
C ARG A 157 -20.57 -7.88 7.08
N ASP A 158 -21.50 -7.71 8.02
CA ASP A 158 -21.58 -6.52 8.88
C ASP A 158 -20.37 -6.35 9.79
N LYS A 159 -19.61 -7.41 10.02
CA LYS A 159 -18.35 -7.42 10.77
C LYS A 159 -17.11 -7.38 9.90
N LEU A 160 -17.27 -7.37 8.57
CA LEU A 160 -16.16 -7.44 7.63
C LEU A 160 -15.78 -6.07 7.11
N ILE A 161 -14.47 -5.82 7.14
CA ILE A 161 -13.84 -4.64 6.53
C ILE A 161 -12.91 -5.13 5.42
N ARG A 162 -13.13 -4.66 4.20
CA ARG A 162 -12.16 -4.81 3.12
C ARG A 162 -11.04 -3.80 3.34
N THR A 163 -9.85 -4.28 3.66
CA THR A 163 -8.72 -3.42 3.93
C THR A 163 -8.13 -2.86 2.64
N GLN A 164 -7.69 -1.63 2.73
CA GLN A 164 -7.01 -0.92 1.66
C GLN A 164 -5.68 -0.37 2.20
N THR A 165 -4.94 0.33 1.36
CA THR A 165 -3.80 1.15 1.76
C THR A 165 -4.05 2.63 1.41
N PRO A 166 -3.42 3.60 2.11
CA PRO A 166 -2.30 3.42 3.03
C PRO A 166 -2.71 2.76 4.36
N GLN A 167 -1.75 2.05 4.96
CA GLN A 167 -1.80 1.56 6.33
C GLN A 167 -0.67 2.23 7.09
N THR A 168 -0.98 2.90 8.20
CA THR A 168 -0.04 3.81 8.84
C THR A 168 0.32 3.35 10.24
N PHE A 169 1.61 3.37 10.52
CA PHE A 169 2.21 2.88 11.77
C PHE A 169 3.34 3.82 12.22
N ARG A 170 3.66 3.82 13.51
CA ARG A 170 4.98 4.29 13.94
C ARG A 170 6.05 3.30 13.46
N LEU A 171 7.18 3.80 12.97
CA LEU A 171 8.25 2.96 12.42
C LEU A 171 8.70 1.90 13.43
N GLY A 172 8.95 2.29 14.68
CA GLY A 172 9.37 1.37 15.74
C GLY A 172 8.35 0.26 16.01
N ASN A 173 7.03 0.59 16.01
CA ASN A 173 5.98 -0.40 16.20
C ASN A 173 5.92 -1.42 15.06
N LEU A 174 6.14 -0.96 13.83
CA LEU A 174 6.11 -1.84 12.66
C LEU A 174 7.36 -2.74 12.63
N ILE A 175 8.54 -2.22 13.00
CA ILE A 175 9.77 -3.02 13.15
C ILE A 175 9.58 -4.09 14.23
N ALA A 176 9.12 -3.71 15.42
CA ALA A 176 8.87 -4.66 16.51
C ALA A 176 7.89 -5.77 16.12
N ALA A 177 6.85 -5.44 15.33
CA ALA A 177 5.93 -6.46 14.82
C ALA A 177 6.60 -7.44 13.84
N HIS A 178 7.50 -6.96 12.98
CA HIS A 178 8.27 -7.84 12.08
C HIS A 178 9.29 -8.71 12.83
N GLU A 179 9.88 -8.21 13.93
CA GLU A 179 10.75 -9.01 14.79
C GLU A 179 9.96 -10.11 15.51
N GLU A 180 8.83 -9.78 16.12
CA GLU A 180 7.93 -10.74 16.75
C GLU A 180 7.41 -11.81 15.75
N ALA A 181 7.07 -11.38 14.54
CA ALA A 181 6.66 -12.29 13.47
C ALA A 181 7.76 -13.32 13.13
N ARG A 182 9.01 -12.85 13.04
CA ARG A 182 10.16 -13.73 12.79
C ARG A 182 10.33 -14.76 13.89
N GLU A 183 10.21 -14.34 15.15
CA GLU A 183 10.29 -15.25 16.31
C GLU A 183 9.17 -16.30 16.32
N LYS A 184 7.96 -15.91 15.85
CA LYS A 184 6.80 -16.80 15.73
C LYS A 184 6.74 -17.59 14.43
N GLY A 185 7.71 -17.43 13.52
CA GLY A 185 7.72 -18.11 12.22
C GLY A 185 6.66 -17.62 11.23
N ILE A 186 6.10 -16.42 11.42
CA ILE A 186 5.11 -15.80 10.51
C ILE A 186 5.90 -15.08 9.40
N THR A 187 5.90 -15.67 8.19
CA THR A 187 6.78 -15.21 7.10
C THR A 187 6.05 -14.69 5.86
N ASN A 188 4.72 -14.83 5.77
CA ASN A 188 3.96 -14.51 4.56
C ASN A 188 2.56 -13.95 4.84
N SER A 189 2.45 -12.99 5.76
CA SER A 189 1.22 -12.22 5.92
C SER A 189 0.95 -11.37 4.69
N VAL A 190 -0.30 -11.32 4.24
CA VAL A 190 -0.69 -10.63 2.99
C VAL A 190 -0.63 -9.12 3.06
N ALA A 191 -0.62 -8.54 4.27
CA ALA A 191 -0.56 -7.08 4.50
C ALA A 191 -0.08 -6.78 5.92
N SER A 192 0.35 -5.53 6.19
CA SER A 192 0.75 -5.12 7.55
C SER A 192 -0.39 -5.26 8.56
N CYS A 193 -1.64 -4.94 8.18
CA CYS A 193 -2.79 -5.10 9.07
C CYS A 193 -3.10 -6.57 9.41
N THR A 194 -2.91 -7.49 8.47
CA THR A 194 -3.07 -8.93 8.75
C THR A 194 -1.98 -9.44 9.67
N LEU A 195 -0.73 -9.02 9.45
CA LEU A 195 0.36 -9.33 10.37
C LEU A 195 0.05 -8.86 11.80
N MET A 196 -0.44 -7.62 11.96
CA MET A 196 -0.83 -7.10 13.29
C MET A 196 -1.96 -7.92 13.92
N ALA A 197 -2.91 -8.39 13.13
CA ALA A 197 -4.01 -9.23 13.62
C ALA A 197 -3.53 -10.64 14.02
N GLU A 198 -2.67 -11.26 13.22
CA GLU A 198 -2.07 -12.58 13.48
C GLU A 198 -1.20 -12.58 14.74
N LEU A 199 -0.47 -11.50 14.99
CA LEU A 199 0.32 -11.33 16.22
C LEU A 199 -0.55 -11.09 17.47
N GLY A 200 -1.75 -10.53 17.29
CA GLY A 200 -2.66 -10.20 18.38
C GLY A 200 -2.24 -9.00 19.24
N GLY A 201 -3.10 -8.64 20.20
CA GLY A 201 -2.80 -7.61 21.20
C GLY A 201 -2.73 -6.15 20.70
N ARG A 202 -2.94 -5.89 19.42
CA ARG A 202 -2.86 -4.57 18.79
C ARG A 202 -4.22 -4.12 18.28
N GLN A 203 -4.75 -3.05 18.86
CA GLN A 203 -6.00 -2.46 18.38
C GLN A 203 -5.72 -1.51 17.23
N MET A 204 -6.17 -1.87 16.03
CA MET A 204 -6.07 -1.04 14.84
C MET A 204 -7.34 -0.19 14.65
N HIS A 205 -7.17 1.05 14.21
CA HIS A 205 -8.28 1.98 13.99
C HIS A 205 -8.53 2.13 12.49
N ILE A 206 -9.79 1.98 12.09
CA ILE A 206 -10.19 2.04 10.68
C ILE A 206 -10.37 3.48 10.25
N VAL A 207 -9.67 3.85 9.18
CA VAL A 207 -9.85 5.09 8.44
C VAL A 207 -10.78 4.81 7.26
N PRO A 208 -11.86 5.58 7.06
CA PRO A 208 -12.74 5.39 5.92
C PRO A 208 -11.98 5.48 4.59
N GLY A 209 -12.03 4.41 3.81
CA GLY A 209 -11.48 4.32 2.48
C GLY A 209 -12.48 4.72 1.39
N SER A 210 -12.20 4.34 0.15
CA SER A 210 -13.05 4.62 -1.01
C SER A 210 -13.15 3.40 -1.92
N GLU A 211 -14.32 3.15 -2.51
CA GLU A 211 -14.47 2.13 -3.55
C GLU A 211 -13.60 2.45 -4.78
N LYS A 212 -13.25 3.72 -5.00
CA LYS A 212 -12.34 4.14 -6.08
C LYS A 212 -10.87 3.75 -5.80
N ASN A 213 -10.48 3.50 -4.54
CA ASN A 213 -9.13 3.11 -4.16
C ASN A 213 -8.87 1.62 -4.48
N ILE A 214 -9.10 1.25 -5.74
CA ILE A 214 -8.91 -0.11 -6.24
C ILE A 214 -7.44 -0.50 -6.29
N LYS A 215 -7.15 -1.79 -6.10
CA LYS A 215 -5.83 -2.38 -6.33
C LYS A 215 -5.80 -3.00 -7.72
N VAL A 216 -4.99 -2.46 -8.62
CA VAL A 216 -4.83 -3.01 -9.97
C VAL A 216 -4.06 -4.32 -9.89
N THR A 217 -4.75 -5.43 -10.15
CA THR A 217 -4.21 -6.80 -10.08
C THR A 217 -4.42 -7.59 -11.36
N THR A 218 -5.43 -7.25 -12.13
CA THR A 218 -5.82 -7.91 -13.40
C THR A 218 -5.91 -6.90 -14.54
N VAL A 219 -6.12 -7.38 -15.76
CA VAL A 219 -6.34 -6.52 -16.93
C VAL A 219 -7.65 -5.75 -16.80
N GLU A 220 -8.68 -6.39 -16.26
CA GLU A 220 -9.99 -5.77 -16.00
C GLU A 220 -9.86 -4.62 -15.00
N ASP A 221 -9.05 -4.76 -13.95
CA ASP A 221 -8.78 -3.67 -13.01
C ASP A 221 -8.12 -2.47 -13.71
N LEU A 222 -7.25 -2.73 -14.71
CA LEU A 222 -6.62 -1.68 -15.50
C LEU A 222 -7.63 -0.93 -16.37
N GLU A 223 -8.59 -1.64 -16.95
CA GLU A 223 -9.69 -1.04 -17.72
C GLU A 223 -10.58 -0.16 -16.82
N ILE A 224 -10.92 -0.66 -15.64
CA ILE A 224 -11.68 0.10 -14.62
C ILE A 224 -10.89 1.34 -14.22
N LEU A 225 -9.57 1.22 -13.96
CA LEU A 225 -8.71 2.35 -13.63
C LEU A 225 -8.76 3.42 -14.73
N LYS A 226 -8.56 3.03 -15.99
CA LYS A 226 -8.61 3.94 -17.15
C LYS A 226 -9.96 4.66 -17.26
N ALA A 227 -11.07 3.93 -17.04
CA ALA A 227 -12.41 4.52 -17.07
C ALA A 227 -12.60 5.54 -15.93
N LEU A 228 -12.20 5.19 -14.70
CA LEU A 228 -12.30 6.08 -13.54
C LEU A 228 -11.45 7.34 -13.72
N MET A 229 -10.26 7.26 -14.29
CA MET A 229 -9.39 8.42 -14.52
C MET A 229 -9.97 9.39 -15.57
N LYS A 230 -10.68 8.89 -16.57
CA LYS A 230 -11.31 9.73 -17.60
C LYS A 230 -12.51 10.52 -17.09
N VAL A 231 -13.26 9.98 -16.12
CA VAL A 231 -14.52 10.60 -15.65
C VAL A 231 -14.27 11.85 -14.80
N GLN A 232 -13.19 11.90 -14.00
CA GLN A 232 -12.83 13.07 -13.19
C GLN A 232 -11.32 13.11 -12.91
N PRO A 233 -10.47 13.59 -13.83
CA PRO A 233 -9.01 13.51 -13.68
C PRO A 233 -8.45 14.25 -12.45
N GLU A 234 -9.16 15.24 -11.90
CA GLU A 234 -8.65 16.12 -10.84
C GLU A 234 -9.39 16.07 -9.50
N SER A 235 -10.62 15.55 -9.45
CA SER A 235 -11.47 15.64 -8.25
C SER A 235 -11.07 14.71 -7.09
N TRP A 236 -10.18 13.78 -7.30
CA TRP A 236 -9.77 12.80 -6.30
C TRP A 236 -8.30 12.92 -5.87
N LEU A 237 -7.60 13.90 -6.45
CA LEU A 237 -6.26 14.31 -6.01
C LEU A 237 -6.29 15.61 -5.17
N LYS A 238 -7.49 16.08 -4.80
CA LYS A 238 -7.67 17.22 -3.90
C LYS A 238 -7.51 16.81 -2.47
#